data_a7e58f5b83f6eb5997dcac337bb4cf61
#
_entry.id   a7e58f5b83f6eb5997dcac337bb4cf61
#
_cell.length_a   1.000
_cell.length_b   1.000
_cell.length_c   1.000
_cell.angle_alpha   90.00
_cell.angle_beta   90.00
_cell.angle_gamma   90.00
#
_symmetry.space_group_name_H-M   'P 1'
#
loop_
_entity.id
_entity.type
_entity.pdbx_description
1 polymer ?
#
loop_
_entity_poly.entity_id
_entity_poly.type
_entity_poly.pdbx_seq_one_letter_code
_entity_poly.pdbx_strand_id
1 'polypeptide(L)'
;MSSPWSASLAHAHTLAGQARFADCLAQCQQLLDTHSGEVGALLDVAALLLGFGFLSAARQCLDHARHLAPNDLRPLVNLANLAREAGEHAVSRQLYARLLAQLPDHPMIRRNALVSLEYDPDISAADRLAHAVDWGTWAMARAGGMRPRPALPALAQRPLRVGYVSADFCQHTVGLFVKDVLLAHDQQRVTVLAYNASTVNDWVTAALRQGCLWREIGTLDDAALAALIRQDEVDVLVDLSGHTAGSRLTVFAHRPAPVLVSWLGYFATTGLPVMDAVLLDGWHAPAGTESQFVEPIVRLPLGRFCYTPVPFAPAEVAPPPCVANGFVTFGC
;
A
#
# COMPACT_ATOMS: atom_id res chain seq x y z
N MET A 1 -12.93 3.63 22.79
CA MET A 1 -14.31 4.17 22.74
C MET A 1 -14.52 4.71 21.34
N SER A 2 -15.61 4.36 20.65
CA SER A 2 -15.97 4.92 19.35
C SER A 2 -16.26 6.42 19.48
N SER A 3 -15.90 7.23 18.48
CA SER A 3 -16.19 8.66 18.47
C SER A 3 -17.72 8.90 18.42
N PRO A 4 -18.22 10.04 18.94
CA PRO A 4 -19.65 10.37 18.92
C PRO A 4 -20.28 10.37 17.52
N TRP A 5 -19.45 10.61 16.47
CA TRP A 5 -19.87 10.67 15.07
C TRP A 5 -19.66 9.37 14.28
N SER A 6 -19.14 8.30 14.92
CA SER A 6 -18.77 7.04 14.22
C SER A 6 -19.92 6.43 13.42
N ALA A 7 -21.15 6.44 13.97
CA ALA A 7 -22.32 5.88 13.30
C ALA A 7 -22.70 6.70 12.04
N SER A 8 -22.67 8.02 12.13
CA SER A 8 -22.96 8.94 10.99
C SER A 8 -21.90 8.80 9.90
N LEU A 9 -20.63 8.67 10.29
CA LEU A 9 -19.52 8.44 9.34
C LEU A 9 -19.66 7.09 8.64
N ALA A 10 -19.98 6.02 9.36
CA ALA A 10 -20.22 4.69 8.78
C ALA A 10 -21.39 4.70 7.79
N HIS A 11 -22.45 5.45 8.09
CA HIS A 11 -23.57 5.64 7.16
C HIS A 11 -23.12 6.38 5.89
N ALA A 12 -22.35 7.46 6.02
CA ALA A 12 -21.80 8.19 4.88
C ALA A 12 -20.90 7.30 3.99
N HIS A 13 -20.06 6.44 4.60
CA HIS A 13 -19.28 5.43 3.87
C HIS A 13 -20.16 4.46 3.08
N THR A 14 -21.23 3.98 3.70
CA THR A 14 -22.18 3.07 3.04
C THR A 14 -22.84 3.73 1.82
N LEU A 15 -23.28 5.00 1.96
CA LEU A 15 -23.88 5.77 0.85
C LEU A 15 -22.89 5.97 -0.30
N ALA A 16 -21.64 6.31 0.01
CA ALA A 16 -20.59 6.47 -0.99
C ALA A 16 -20.29 5.14 -1.71
N GLY A 17 -20.21 4.02 -0.98
CA GLY A 17 -20.04 2.68 -1.56
C GLY A 17 -21.20 2.23 -2.46
N GLN A 18 -22.39 2.81 -2.28
CA GLN A 18 -23.56 2.64 -3.15
C GLN A 18 -23.61 3.64 -4.31
N ALA A 19 -22.58 4.44 -4.55
CA ALA A 19 -22.53 5.55 -5.50
C ALA A 19 -23.61 6.64 -5.26
N ARG A 20 -24.18 6.71 -4.06
CA ARG A 20 -25.15 7.74 -3.63
C ARG A 20 -24.40 8.98 -3.11
N PHE A 21 -23.63 9.60 -4.00
CA PHE A 21 -22.68 10.66 -3.61
C PHE A 21 -23.35 11.92 -3.05
N ALA A 22 -24.51 12.32 -3.59
CA ALA A 22 -25.26 13.47 -3.09
C ALA A 22 -25.72 13.24 -1.64
N ASP A 23 -26.23 12.05 -1.35
CA ASP A 23 -26.66 11.67 0.00
C ASP A 23 -25.47 11.55 0.98
N CYS A 24 -24.34 11.02 0.49
CA CYS A 24 -23.10 10.98 1.26
C CYS A 24 -22.64 12.39 1.65
N LEU A 25 -22.59 13.33 0.71
CA LEU A 25 -22.20 14.72 0.99
C LEU A 25 -23.17 15.40 1.97
N ALA A 26 -24.49 15.18 1.81
CA ALA A 26 -25.48 15.71 2.75
C ALA A 26 -25.29 15.13 4.16
N GLN A 27 -24.99 13.82 4.27
CA GLN A 27 -24.69 13.18 5.55
C GLN A 27 -23.41 13.74 6.20
N CYS A 28 -22.35 13.97 5.40
CA CYS A 28 -21.12 14.62 5.87
C CYS A 28 -21.41 16.04 6.39
N GLN A 29 -22.20 16.83 5.65
CA GLN A 29 -22.58 18.18 6.07
C GLN A 29 -23.34 18.16 7.38
N GLN A 30 -24.35 17.32 7.53
CA GLN A 30 -25.12 17.16 8.77
C GLN A 30 -24.24 16.79 9.97
N LEU A 31 -23.25 15.90 9.75
CA LEU A 31 -22.27 15.52 10.76
C LEU A 31 -21.45 16.75 11.19
N LEU A 32 -20.95 17.51 10.23
CA LEU A 32 -20.15 18.70 10.49
C LEU A 32 -20.93 19.84 11.12
N ASP A 33 -22.23 20.03 10.79
CA ASP A 33 -23.10 21.03 11.44
C ASP A 33 -23.19 20.81 12.96
N THR A 34 -23.09 19.54 13.38
CA THR A 34 -23.15 19.17 14.80
C THR A 34 -21.77 19.13 15.47
N HIS A 35 -20.71 18.84 14.71
CA HIS A 35 -19.37 18.58 15.23
C HIS A 35 -18.27 19.46 14.59
N SER A 36 -18.61 20.66 14.08
CA SER A 36 -17.67 21.55 13.38
C SER A 36 -16.49 22.03 14.24
N GLY A 37 -16.63 22.04 15.56
CA GLY A 37 -15.55 22.35 16.50
C GLY A 37 -14.62 21.19 16.83
N GLU A 38 -14.92 19.98 16.35
CA GLU A 38 -14.19 18.77 16.68
C GLU A 38 -13.19 18.43 15.56
N VAL A 39 -11.90 18.65 15.81
CA VAL A 39 -10.83 18.35 14.84
C VAL A 39 -10.89 16.90 14.34
N GLY A 40 -11.22 15.96 15.24
CA GLY A 40 -11.39 14.54 14.87
C GLY A 40 -12.47 14.32 13.81
N ALA A 41 -13.64 14.95 13.96
CA ALA A 41 -14.75 14.86 13.02
C ALA A 41 -14.36 15.40 11.64
N LEU A 42 -13.71 16.58 11.62
CA LEU A 42 -13.21 17.20 10.40
C LEU A 42 -12.21 16.31 9.66
N LEU A 43 -11.29 15.66 10.40
CA LEU A 43 -10.30 14.75 9.81
C LEU A 43 -10.94 13.49 9.25
N ASP A 44 -11.88 12.88 9.97
CA ASP A 44 -12.57 11.66 9.55
C ASP A 44 -13.44 11.91 8.31
N VAL A 45 -14.17 13.02 8.28
CA VAL A 45 -14.94 13.46 7.09
C VAL A 45 -14.01 13.76 5.91
N ALA A 46 -12.91 14.48 6.15
CA ALA A 46 -11.94 14.77 5.09
C ALA A 46 -11.32 13.50 4.50
N ALA A 47 -11.02 12.50 5.33
CA ALA A 47 -10.49 11.22 4.87
C ALA A 47 -11.48 10.45 3.99
N LEU A 48 -12.78 10.45 4.37
CA LEU A 48 -13.84 9.87 3.57
C LEU A 48 -13.96 10.60 2.22
N LEU A 49 -14.06 11.92 2.26
CA LEU A 49 -14.21 12.76 1.05
C LEU A 49 -13.03 12.59 0.09
N LEU A 50 -11.81 12.53 0.63
CA LEU A 50 -10.60 12.30 -0.15
C LEU A 50 -10.61 10.91 -0.82
N GLY A 51 -11.04 9.87 -0.09
CA GLY A 51 -11.13 8.50 -0.61
C GLY A 51 -12.10 8.34 -1.78
N PHE A 52 -13.09 9.23 -1.91
CA PHE A 52 -14.04 9.27 -3.02
C PHE A 52 -13.79 10.42 -4.02
N GLY A 53 -12.65 11.09 -3.94
CA GLY A 53 -12.24 12.12 -4.92
C GLY A 53 -12.89 13.49 -4.73
N PHE A 54 -13.58 13.77 -3.62
CA PHE A 54 -14.16 15.07 -3.31
C PHE A 54 -13.12 16.05 -2.74
N LEU A 55 -12.08 16.33 -3.55
CA LEU A 55 -10.87 17.04 -3.11
C LEU A 55 -11.17 18.43 -2.52
N SER A 56 -12.09 19.21 -3.14
CA SER A 56 -12.40 20.56 -2.68
C SER A 56 -13.09 20.56 -1.31
N ALA A 57 -14.05 19.66 -1.08
CA ALA A 57 -14.73 19.52 0.20
C ALA A 57 -13.79 18.99 1.29
N ALA A 58 -12.92 18.01 0.95
CA ALA A 58 -11.88 17.54 1.86
C ALA A 58 -10.94 18.68 2.29
N ARG A 59 -10.51 19.51 1.34
CA ARG A 59 -9.64 20.68 1.62
C ARG A 59 -10.30 21.64 2.63
N GLN A 60 -11.58 21.96 2.43
CA GLN A 60 -12.30 22.84 3.36
C GLN A 60 -12.32 22.29 4.79
N CYS A 61 -12.57 20.99 4.96
CA CYS A 61 -12.53 20.36 6.27
C CYS A 61 -11.12 20.42 6.89
N LEU A 62 -10.07 20.15 6.11
CA LEU A 62 -8.70 20.17 6.58
C LEU A 62 -8.19 21.57 6.92
N ASP A 63 -8.54 22.57 6.13
CA ASP A 63 -8.19 23.97 6.43
C ASP A 63 -8.92 24.45 7.69
N HIS A 64 -10.18 24.06 7.90
CA HIS A 64 -10.90 24.35 9.13
C HIS A 64 -10.24 23.63 10.34
N ALA A 65 -9.93 22.35 10.22
CA ALA A 65 -9.24 21.61 11.28
C ALA A 65 -7.89 22.26 11.66
N ARG A 66 -7.13 22.72 10.66
CA ARG A 66 -5.86 23.44 10.87
C ARG A 66 -6.06 24.78 11.56
N HIS A 67 -7.16 25.49 11.27
CA HIS A 67 -7.48 26.74 11.93
C HIS A 67 -7.84 26.54 13.41
N LEU A 68 -8.61 25.49 13.71
CA LEU A 68 -9.00 25.14 15.08
C LEU A 68 -7.81 24.65 15.93
N ALA A 69 -6.88 23.93 15.33
CA ALA A 69 -5.73 23.33 16.01
C ALA A 69 -4.43 23.55 15.21
N PRO A 70 -3.83 24.76 15.24
CA PRO A 70 -2.66 25.08 14.42
C PRO A 70 -1.42 24.24 14.71
N ASN A 71 -1.33 23.65 15.91
CA ASN A 71 -0.23 22.79 16.35
C ASN A 71 -0.48 21.29 16.10
N ASP A 72 -1.67 20.91 15.66
CA ASP A 72 -1.97 19.53 15.27
C ASP A 72 -1.44 19.28 13.85
N LEU A 73 -0.55 18.30 13.73
CA LEU A 73 0.08 17.97 12.44
C LEU A 73 -0.78 17.06 11.56
N ARG A 74 -1.84 16.44 12.10
CA ARG A 74 -2.70 15.53 11.34
C ARG A 74 -3.40 16.22 10.16
N PRO A 75 -3.97 17.44 10.28
CA PRO A 75 -4.49 18.17 9.13
C PRO A 75 -3.41 18.44 8.06
N LEU A 76 -2.17 18.72 8.48
CA LEU A 76 -1.07 19.03 7.57
C LEU A 76 -0.65 17.78 6.75
N VAL A 77 -0.63 16.59 7.38
CA VAL A 77 -0.39 15.33 6.69
C VAL A 77 -1.45 15.07 5.62
N ASN A 78 -2.73 15.27 5.97
CA ASN A 78 -3.83 15.05 5.05
C ASN A 78 -3.86 16.09 3.92
N LEU A 79 -3.48 17.33 4.19
CA LEU A 79 -3.30 18.36 3.15
C LEU A 79 -2.15 18.04 2.20
N ALA A 80 -1.07 17.45 2.70
CA ALA A 80 0.04 17.01 1.84
C ALA A 80 -0.40 15.88 0.90
N ASN A 81 -1.16 14.89 1.42
CA ASN A 81 -1.76 13.83 0.60
C ASN A 81 -2.74 14.40 -0.43
N LEU A 82 -3.63 15.31 0.00
CA LEU A 82 -4.60 15.96 -0.88
C LEU A 82 -3.92 16.76 -1.99
N ALA A 83 -2.86 17.50 -1.68
CA ALA A 83 -2.10 18.24 -2.67
C ALA A 83 -1.49 17.29 -3.73
N ARG A 84 -0.99 16.12 -3.33
CA ARG A 84 -0.53 15.08 -4.27
C ARG A 84 -1.67 14.60 -5.17
N GLU A 85 -2.82 14.25 -4.61
CA GLU A 85 -3.99 13.80 -5.37
C GLU A 85 -4.53 14.88 -6.33
N ALA A 86 -4.42 16.14 -5.94
CA ALA A 86 -4.81 17.29 -6.77
C ALA A 86 -3.77 17.66 -7.85
N GLY A 87 -2.61 16.96 -7.91
CA GLY A 87 -1.52 17.32 -8.82
C GLY A 87 -0.70 18.54 -8.38
N GLU A 88 -0.91 19.05 -7.18
CA GLU A 88 -0.18 20.19 -6.60
C GLU A 88 1.13 19.72 -5.97
N HIS A 89 2.00 19.06 -6.76
CA HIS A 89 3.18 18.35 -6.26
C HIS A 89 4.16 19.24 -5.49
N ALA A 90 4.39 20.47 -5.96
CA ALA A 90 5.24 21.42 -5.25
C ALA A 90 4.72 21.77 -3.85
N VAL A 91 3.39 21.90 -3.69
CA VAL A 91 2.75 22.11 -2.39
C VAL A 91 2.92 20.88 -1.50
N SER A 92 2.68 19.69 -2.05
CA SER A 92 2.88 18.41 -1.34
C SER A 92 4.32 18.30 -0.81
N ARG A 93 5.34 18.57 -1.65
CA ARG A 93 6.75 18.57 -1.22
C ARG A 93 7.02 19.52 -0.06
N GLN A 94 6.53 20.76 -0.15
CA GLN A 94 6.74 21.76 0.91
C GLN A 94 6.10 21.33 2.23
N LEU A 95 4.89 20.77 2.17
CA LEU A 95 4.19 20.29 3.35
C LEU A 95 4.91 19.10 3.99
N TYR A 96 5.37 18.11 3.19
CA TYR A 96 6.15 16.99 3.70
C TYR A 96 7.51 17.43 4.25
N ALA A 97 8.20 18.39 3.63
CA ALA A 97 9.45 18.94 4.17
C ALA A 97 9.25 19.56 5.56
N ARG A 98 8.16 20.32 5.77
CA ARG A 98 7.80 20.87 7.07
C ARG A 98 7.47 19.80 8.10
N LEU A 99 6.75 18.76 7.71
CA LEU A 99 6.41 17.63 8.57
C LEU A 99 7.66 16.84 9.00
N LEU A 100 8.55 16.56 8.06
CA LEU A 100 9.81 15.85 8.34
C LEU A 100 10.78 16.67 9.19
N ALA A 101 10.78 18.00 9.07
CA ALA A 101 11.56 18.86 9.94
C ALA A 101 11.10 18.79 11.43
N GLN A 102 9.81 18.52 11.66
CA GLN A 102 9.25 18.39 13.02
C GLN A 102 9.25 16.94 13.52
N LEU A 103 9.03 15.98 12.64
CA LEU A 103 8.90 14.55 12.94
C LEU A 103 9.80 13.73 12.01
N PRO A 104 11.13 13.86 12.09
CA PRO A 104 12.08 13.23 11.16
C PRO A 104 12.00 11.70 11.17
N ASP A 105 11.60 11.10 12.29
CA ASP A 105 11.57 9.66 12.51
C ASP A 105 10.17 9.03 12.40
N HIS A 106 9.15 9.81 11.97
CA HIS A 106 7.79 9.30 11.89
C HIS A 106 7.59 8.39 10.66
N PRO A 107 7.33 7.07 10.83
CA PRO A 107 7.35 6.10 9.73
C PRO A 107 6.37 6.44 8.60
N MET A 108 5.13 6.81 8.95
CA MET A 108 4.09 7.15 7.97
C MET A 108 4.45 8.40 7.17
N ILE A 109 4.97 9.44 7.83
CA ILE A 109 5.35 10.70 7.17
C ILE A 109 6.50 10.45 6.20
N ARG A 110 7.55 9.72 6.61
CA ARG A 110 8.66 9.35 5.73
C ARG A 110 8.18 8.57 4.50
N ARG A 111 7.35 7.56 4.72
CA ARG A 111 6.79 6.75 3.63
C ARG A 111 5.93 7.60 2.68
N ASN A 112 5.01 8.39 3.20
CA ASN A 112 4.11 9.21 2.38
C ASN A 112 4.87 10.29 1.60
N ALA A 113 5.88 10.91 2.22
CA ALA A 113 6.78 11.84 1.56
C ALA A 113 7.48 11.19 0.37
N LEU A 114 8.07 10.00 0.57
CA LEU A 114 8.74 9.24 -0.48
C LEU A 114 7.77 8.93 -1.63
N VAL A 115 6.61 8.34 -1.32
CA VAL A 115 5.61 7.98 -2.34
C VAL A 115 5.13 9.21 -3.12
N SER A 116 5.03 10.39 -2.48
CA SER A 116 4.58 11.58 -3.19
C SER A 116 5.53 12.03 -4.30
N LEU A 117 6.82 11.70 -4.19
CA LEU A 117 7.83 12.03 -5.19
C LEU A 117 7.72 11.16 -6.46
N GLU A 118 7.14 9.96 -6.36
CA GLU A 118 6.95 9.09 -7.52
C GLU A 118 5.90 9.62 -8.51
N TYR A 119 4.98 10.46 -8.03
CA TYR A 119 3.96 11.11 -8.86
C TYR A 119 4.37 12.50 -9.35
N ASP A 120 5.52 12.99 -8.89
CA ASP A 120 5.97 14.35 -9.16
C ASP A 120 6.84 14.40 -10.44
N PRO A 121 6.36 15.03 -11.51
CA PRO A 121 7.10 15.09 -12.78
C PRO A 121 8.36 15.96 -12.71
N ASP A 122 8.47 16.85 -11.70
CA ASP A 122 9.62 17.74 -11.53
C ASP A 122 10.80 17.06 -10.83
N ILE A 123 10.60 15.84 -10.28
CA ILE A 123 11.65 15.11 -9.57
C ILE A 123 12.34 14.13 -10.52
N SER A 124 13.66 14.25 -10.62
CA SER A 124 14.46 13.35 -11.47
C SER A 124 14.47 11.90 -10.91
N ALA A 125 14.72 10.92 -11.77
CA ALA A 125 14.89 9.53 -11.36
C ALA A 125 16.03 9.36 -10.33
N ALA A 126 17.12 10.13 -10.49
CA ALA A 126 18.24 10.12 -9.54
C ALA A 126 17.84 10.66 -8.18
N ASP A 127 17.04 11.72 -8.12
CA ASP A 127 16.57 12.28 -6.86
C ASP A 127 15.56 11.33 -6.17
N ARG A 128 14.65 10.71 -6.93
CA ARG A 128 13.76 9.67 -6.39
C ARG A 128 14.55 8.53 -5.75
N LEU A 129 15.56 8.01 -6.46
CA LEU A 129 16.45 6.98 -5.92
C LEU A 129 17.17 7.45 -4.64
N ALA A 130 17.70 8.66 -4.62
CA ALA A 130 18.37 9.21 -3.44
C ALA A 130 17.45 9.27 -2.23
N HIS A 131 16.20 9.71 -2.40
CA HIS A 131 15.19 9.70 -1.34
C HIS A 131 14.81 8.29 -0.88
N ALA A 132 14.71 7.33 -1.81
CA ALA A 132 14.47 5.94 -1.45
C ALA A 132 15.63 5.34 -0.64
N VAL A 133 16.88 5.62 -1.02
CA VAL A 133 18.08 5.21 -0.28
C VAL A 133 18.12 5.84 1.11
N ASP A 134 17.76 7.12 1.26
CA ASP A 134 17.65 7.78 2.58
C ASP A 134 16.62 7.06 3.46
N TRP A 135 15.45 6.74 2.91
CA TRP A 135 14.42 5.97 3.63
C TRP A 135 14.95 4.58 4.02
N GLY A 136 15.61 3.87 3.12
CA GLY A 136 16.20 2.57 3.38
C GLY A 136 17.25 2.63 4.50
N THR A 137 18.12 3.64 4.48
CA THR A 137 19.12 3.88 5.51
C THR A 137 18.47 4.10 6.88
N TRP A 138 17.42 4.91 6.93
CA TRP A 138 16.63 5.12 8.13
C TRP A 138 15.98 3.82 8.65
N ALA A 139 15.37 3.02 7.77
CA ALA A 139 14.74 1.75 8.14
C ALA A 139 15.76 0.74 8.67
N MET A 140 16.93 0.65 8.04
CA MET A 140 18.04 -0.18 8.49
C MET A 140 18.56 0.23 9.87
N ALA A 141 18.72 1.53 10.13
CA ALA A 141 19.15 2.03 11.43
C ALA A 141 18.16 1.65 12.55
N ARG A 142 16.85 1.77 12.29
CA ARG A 142 15.78 1.36 13.22
C ARG A 142 15.76 -0.14 13.49
N ALA A 143 16.12 -0.97 12.50
CA ALA A 143 16.24 -2.42 12.67
C ALA A 143 17.50 -2.87 13.43
N GLY A 144 18.37 -1.92 13.82
CA GLY A 144 19.63 -2.19 14.52
C GLY A 144 20.82 -2.45 13.59
N GLY A 145 20.73 -1.98 12.33
CA GLY A 145 21.78 -2.09 11.33
C GLY A 145 21.74 -3.36 10.47
N MET A 146 22.79 -3.54 9.68
CA MET A 146 22.90 -4.69 8.77
C MET A 146 23.05 -6.00 9.55
N ARG A 147 22.22 -6.97 9.22
CA ARG A 147 22.29 -8.32 9.79
C ARG A 147 22.86 -9.31 8.78
N PRO A 148 23.58 -10.35 9.22
CA PRO A 148 24.06 -11.40 8.33
C PRO A 148 22.85 -12.11 7.67
N ARG A 149 23.07 -12.56 6.44
CA ARG A 149 22.08 -13.38 5.72
C ARG A 149 21.92 -14.73 6.44
N PRO A 150 20.69 -15.14 6.81
CA PRO A 150 20.46 -16.50 7.29
C PRO A 150 20.89 -17.53 6.24
N ALA A 151 21.32 -18.71 6.69
CA ALA A 151 21.70 -19.79 5.76
C ALA A 151 20.48 -20.29 5.00
N LEU A 152 20.65 -20.55 3.71
CA LEU A 152 19.65 -21.28 2.92
C LEU A 152 19.61 -22.75 3.36
N PRO A 153 18.42 -23.34 3.53
CA PRO A 153 18.32 -24.76 3.82
C PRO A 153 18.77 -25.62 2.63
N ALA A 154 19.11 -26.88 2.88
CA ALA A 154 19.32 -27.83 1.82
C ALA A 154 17.95 -28.16 1.16
N LEU A 155 17.69 -27.61 -0.01
CA LEU A 155 16.40 -27.70 -0.74
C LEU A 155 15.92 -29.13 -1.02
N ALA A 156 16.81 -30.13 -0.92
CA ALA A 156 16.46 -31.54 -1.12
C ALA A 156 15.68 -32.17 0.05
N GLN A 157 15.55 -31.50 1.18
CA GLN A 157 15.04 -32.10 2.42
C GLN A 157 13.58 -31.76 2.73
N ARG A 158 13.05 -30.64 2.20
CA ARG A 158 11.67 -30.19 2.42
C ARG A 158 11.21 -29.24 1.31
N PRO A 159 9.89 -29.02 1.15
CA PRO A 159 9.38 -27.95 0.31
C PRO A 159 9.95 -26.57 0.71
N LEU A 160 10.17 -25.71 -0.29
CA LEU A 160 10.57 -24.32 -0.09
C LEU A 160 9.48 -23.55 0.64
N ARG A 161 9.79 -22.87 1.72
CA ARG A 161 8.84 -22.01 2.46
C ARG A 161 8.88 -20.60 1.91
N VAL A 162 7.80 -20.20 1.24
CA VAL A 162 7.65 -18.86 0.66
C VAL A 162 6.62 -18.07 1.45
N GLY A 163 7.08 -17.03 2.11
CA GLY A 163 6.22 -16.11 2.88
C GLY A 163 5.86 -14.89 2.05
N TYR A 164 4.60 -14.52 2.01
CA TYR A 164 4.09 -13.32 1.36
C TYR A 164 3.52 -12.36 2.41
N VAL A 165 3.96 -11.11 2.39
CA VAL A 165 3.53 -10.07 3.35
C VAL A 165 2.68 -9.04 2.63
N SER A 166 1.44 -8.82 3.10
CA SER A 166 0.54 -7.81 2.53
C SER A 166 -0.51 -7.33 3.52
N ALA A 167 -0.96 -6.09 3.34
CA ALA A 167 -2.19 -5.57 3.93
C ALA A 167 -3.41 -5.76 3.00
N ASP A 168 -3.21 -6.36 1.81
CA ASP A 168 -4.18 -6.35 0.71
C ASP A 168 -4.64 -7.77 0.32
N PHE A 169 -4.56 -8.74 1.23
CA PHE A 169 -5.13 -10.09 1.03
C PHE A 169 -6.65 -10.11 1.13
N CYS A 170 -7.28 -9.20 0.38
CA CYS A 170 -8.72 -8.98 0.30
C CYS A 170 -9.11 -8.58 -1.12
N GLN A 171 -10.37 -8.20 -1.35
CA GLN A 171 -10.84 -7.68 -2.63
C GLN A 171 -10.22 -6.31 -2.92
N HIS A 172 -8.95 -6.34 -3.18
CA HIS A 172 -8.06 -5.25 -3.56
C HIS A 172 -7.28 -5.66 -4.80
N THR A 173 -6.77 -4.72 -5.59
CA THR A 173 -6.03 -5.00 -6.83
C THR A 173 -4.91 -6.02 -6.60
N VAL A 174 -4.10 -5.85 -5.55
CA VAL A 174 -3.01 -6.80 -5.20
C VAL A 174 -3.58 -8.18 -4.87
N GLY A 175 -4.64 -8.24 -4.03
CA GLY A 175 -5.28 -9.50 -3.65
C GLY A 175 -5.84 -10.27 -4.85
N LEU A 176 -6.47 -9.57 -5.80
CA LEU A 176 -7.00 -10.16 -7.03
C LEU A 176 -5.91 -10.70 -7.94
N PHE A 177 -4.76 -10.04 -8.04
CA PHE A 177 -3.64 -10.50 -8.85
C PHE A 177 -2.86 -11.65 -8.21
N VAL A 178 -2.74 -11.66 -6.88
CA VAL A 178 -1.86 -12.61 -6.18
C VAL A 178 -2.57 -13.88 -5.73
N LYS A 179 -3.89 -13.84 -5.53
CA LYS A 179 -4.67 -14.94 -4.97
C LYS A 179 -4.41 -16.26 -5.68
N ASP A 180 -4.59 -16.29 -6.98
CA ASP A 180 -4.47 -17.55 -7.74
C ASP A 180 -3.00 -17.96 -7.94
N VAL A 181 -2.06 -17.02 -7.91
CA VAL A 181 -0.63 -17.35 -7.89
C VAL A 181 -0.26 -18.10 -6.61
N LEU A 182 -0.72 -17.62 -5.46
CA LEU A 182 -0.46 -18.26 -4.16
C LEU A 182 -1.09 -19.66 -4.10
N LEU A 183 -2.29 -19.83 -4.64
CA LEU A 183 -3.03 -21.09 -4.64
C LEU A 183 -2.53 -22.08 -5.69
N ALA A 184 -1.86 -21.62 -6.75
CA ALA A 184 -1.34 -22.46 -7.85
C ALA A 184 0.05 -23.06 -7.56
N HIS A 185 0.69 -22.72 -6.44
CA HIS A 185 1.96 -23.36 -6.09
C HIS A 185 1.82 -24.86 -5.91
N ASP A 186 2.76 -25.60 -6.49
CA ASP A 186 2.88 -27.03 -6.25
C ASP A 186 3.25 -27.29 -4.78
N GLN A 187 2.30 -27.79 -4.01
CA GLN A 187 2.44 -28.00 -2.55
C GLN A 187 3.51 -29.06 -2.20
N GLN A 188 3.92 -29.92 -3.15
CA GLN A 188 5.05 -30.84 -2.95
C GLN A 188 6.39 -30.11 -2.99
N ARG A 189 6.44 -28.95 -3.63
CA ARG A 189 7.66 -28.14 -3.83
C ARG A 189 7.69 -26.86 -2.99
N VAL A 190 6.52 -26.29 -2.70
CA VAL A 190 6.39 -24.97 -2.04
C VAL A 190 5.34 -25.02 -0.96
N THR A 191 5.70 -24.58 0.24
CA THR A 191 4.78 -24.29 1.32
C THR A 191 4.57 -22.77 1.34
N VAL A 192 3.33 -22.32 1.10
CA VAL A 192 2.97 -20.91 1.07
C VAL A 192 2.53 -20.43 2.45
N LEU A 193 3.13 -19.35 2.93
CA LEU A 193 2.74 -18.64 4.17
C LEU A 193 2.23 -17.25 3.80
N ALA A 194 1.03 -16.89 4.25
CA ALA A 194 0.44 -15.57 4.04
C ALA A 194 0.44 -14.78 5.36
N TYR A 195 1.23 -13.72 5.42
CA TYR A 195 1.32 -12.79 6.56
C TYR A 195 0.38 -11.61 6.31
N ASN A 196 -0.81 -11.66 6.88
CA ASN A 196 -1.88 -10.69 6.66
C ASN A 196 -1.84 -9.53 7.65
N ALA A 197 -1.64 -8.31 7.14
CA ALA A 197 -1.72 -7.09 7.94
C ALA A 197 -3.10 -6.40 7.89
N SER A 198 -4.04 -6.90 7.08
CA SER A 198 -5.39 -6.36 6.94
C SER A 198 -6.34 -6.88 8.04
N THR A 199 -7.37 -6.09 8.34
CA THR A 199 -8.53 -6.51 9.14
C THR A 199 -9.74 -6.88 8.28
N VAL A 200 -9.65 -6.68 6.96
CA VAL A 200 -10.73 -7.00 6.01
C VAL A 200 -10.83 -8.52 5.84
N ASN A 201 -12.06 -9.02 5.88
CA ASN A 201 -12.38 -10.43 5.67
C ASN A 201 -13.44 -10.53 4.58
N ASP A 202 -13.04 -10.97 3.40
CA ASP A 202 -13.92 -11.16 2.26
C ASP A 202 -13.66 -12.51 1.56
N TRP A 203 -14.21 -12.71 0.37
CA TRP A 203 -14.08 -13.94 -0.40
C TRP A 203 -12.64 -14.24 -0.83
N VAL A 204 -11.80 -13.21 -1.08
CA VAL A 204 -10.36 -13.37 -1.38
C VAL A 204 -9.63 -13.88 -0.14
N THR A 205 -9.85 -13.21 0.99
CA THR A 205 -9.29 -13.61 2.30
C THR A 205 -9.66 -15.06 2.64
N ALA A 206 -10.94 -15.42 2.44
CA ALA A 206 -11.43 -16.77 2.71
C ALA A 206 -10.74 -17.84 1.85
N ALA A 207 -10.55 -17.56 0.54
CA ALA A 207 -9.85 -18.46 -0.37
C ALA A 207 -8.38 -18.66 0.03
N LEU A 208 -7.66 -17.58 0.36
CA LEU A 208 -6.26 -17.64 0.76
C LEU A 208 -6.06 -18.38 2.09
N ARG A 209 -6.95 -18.18 3.06
CA ARG A 209 -6.93 -18.90 4.35
C ARG A 209 -7.08 -20.41 4.21
N GLN A 210 -7.81 -20.87 3.19
CA GLN A 210 -7.97 -22.31 2.93
C GLN A 210 -6.76 -22.95 2.27
N GLY A 211 -6.01 -22.19 1.46
CA GLY A 211 -4.91 -22.71 0.64
C GLY A 211 -3.50 -22.39 1.16
N CYS A 212 -3.35 -21.50 2.15
CA CYS A 212 -2.06 -21.05 2.66
C CYS A 212 -1.97 -21.23 4.19
N LEU A 213 -0.75 -21.37 4.70
CA LEU A 213 -0.50 -21.20 6.14
C LEU A 213 -0.68 -19.72 6.49
N TRP A 214 -1.74 -19.42 7.21
CA TRP A 214 -2.17 -18.05 7.47
C TRP A 214 -1.65 -17.50 8.79
N ARG A 215 -1.16 -16.27 8.78
CA ARG A 215 -0.67 -15.52 9.96
C ARG A 215 -1.31 -14.13 10.01
N GLU A 216 -2.02 -13.81 11.08
CA GLU A 216 -2.48 -12.45 11.34
C GLU A 216 -1.36 -11.65 12.01
N ILE A 217 -0.93 -10.57 11.36
CA ILE A 217 0.23 -9.80 11.80
C ILE A 217 -0.08 -8.32 12.11
N GLY A 218 -1.34 -7.91 12.00
CA GLY A 218 -1.72 -6.49 12.14
C GLY A 218 -1.37 -5.86 13.49
N THR A 219 -1.28 -6.65 14.57
CA THR A 219 -0.95 -6.17 15.91
C THR A 219 0.52 -6.32 16.31
N LEU A 220 1.32 -7.00 15.49
CA LEU A 220 2.74 -7.23 15.78
C LEU A 220 3.58 -6.01 15.40
N ASP A 221 4.55 -5.67 16.23
CA ASP A 221 5.62 -4.77 15.80
C ASP A 221 6.61 -5.47 14.86
N ASP A 222 7.55 -4.72 14.29
CA ASP A 222 8.47 -5.27 13.29
C ASP A 222 9.43 -6.31 13.86
N ALA A 223 9.84 -6.17 15.12
CA ALA A 223 10.73 -7.11 15.77
C ALA A 223 10.03 -8.45 16.05
N ALA A 224 8.77 -8.39 16.55
CA ALA A 224 7.94 -9.56 16.80
C ALA A 224 7.58 -10.28 15.48
N LEU A 225 7.24 -9.52 14.43
CA LEU A 225 6.97 -10.09 13.11
C LEU A 225 8.23 -10.74 12.51
N ALA A 226 9.38 -10.11 12.61
CA ALA A 226 10.64 -10.69 12.15
C ALA A 226 10.99 -11.97 12.92
N ALA A 227 10.70 -12.05 14.22
CA ALA A 227 10.87 -13.27 15.02
C ALA A 227 9.92 -14.39 14.58
N LEU A 228 8.65 -14.08 14.33
CA LEU A 228 7.66 -15.02 13.82
C LEU A 228 8.08 -15.61 12.46
N ILE A 229 8.54 -14.76 11.52
CA ILE A 229 9.00 -15.20 10.19
C ILE A 229 10.18 -16.15 10.31
N ARG A 230 11.14 -15.88 11.24
CA ARG A 230 12.25 -16.80 11.50
C ARG A 230 11.79 -18.11 12.13
N GLN A 231 10.83 -18.06 13.06
CA GLN A 231 10.25 -19.26 13.68
C GLN A 231 9.50 -20.13 12.65
N ASP A 232 8.85 -19.50 11.68
CA ASP A 232 8.21 -20.17 10.55
C ASP A 232 9.23 -20.71 9.53
N GLU A 233 10.55 -20.49 9.73
CA GLU A 233 11.65 -20.92 8.87
C GLU A 233 11.42 -20.57 7.39
N VAL A 234 11.01 -19.33 7.13
CA VAL A 234 10.77 -18.83 5.76
C VAL A 234 12.09 -18.74 4.99
N ASP A 235 12.13 -19.32 3.80
CA ASP A 235 13.29 -19.31 2.91
C ASP A 235 13.31 -18.07 2.01
N VAL A 236 12.15 -17.75 1.44
CA VAL A 236 11.94 -16.57 0.59
C VAL A 236 10.79 -15.75 1.16
N LEU A 237 11.05 -14.50 1.47
CA LEU A 237 10.04 -13.56 1.93
C LEU A 237 9.76 -12.54 0.84
N VAL A 238 8.49 -12.42 0.45
CA VAL A 238 8.02 -11.55 -0.63
C VAL A 238 7.21 -10.41 -0.03
N ASP A 239 7.65 -9.18 -0.26
CA ASP A 239 6.87 -7.98 -0.01
C ASP A 239 5.91 -7.73 -1.17
N LEU A 240 4.62 -7.53 -0.86
CA LEU A 240 3.59 -7.25 -1.86
C LEU A 240 3.05 -5.81 -1.78
N SER A 241 3.63 -4.97 -0.94
CA SER A 241 3.11 -3.63 -0.66
C SER A 241 4.08 -2.51 -0.99
N GLY A 242 5.40 -2.74 -0.90
CA GLY A 242 6.39 -1.66 -1.03
C GLY A 242 6.09 -0.51 -0.07
N HIS A 243 5.96 0.70 -0.59
CA HIS A 243 5.67 1.90 0.18
C HIS A 243 4.17 2.28 0.22
N THR A 244 3.25 1.39 -0.15
CA THR A 244 1.81 1.67 -0.09
C THR A 244 1.25 1.66 1.34
N ALA A 245 -0.02 2.00 1.51
CA ALA A 245 -0.67 2.00 2.82
C ALA A 245 -0.68 0.58 3.43
N GLY A 246 -0.54 0.49 4.75
CA GLY A 246 -0.50 -0.81 5.44
C GLY A 246 0.78 -1.63 5.25
N SER A 247 1.77 -1.11 4.51
CA SER A 247 3.05 -1.75 4.27
C SER A 247 3.78 -2.17 5.56
N ARG A 248 4.42 -3.32 5.50
CA ARG A 248 5.31 -3.86 6.53
C ARG A 248 6.76 -3.96 6.02
N LEU A 249 7.13 -3.11 5.04
CA LEU A 249 8.45 -3.13 4.40
C LEU A 249 9.60 -2.96 5.41
N THR A 250 9.39 -2.23 6.49
CA THR A 250 10.38 -2.06 7.57
C THR A 250 10.80 -3.38 8.24
N VAL A 251 9.96 -4.40 8.20
CA VAL A 251 10.30 -5.75 8.70
C VAL A 251 11.45 -6.39 7.91
N PHE A 252 11.56 -6.09 6.62
CA PHE A 252 12.61 -6.63 5.75
C PHE A 252 14.00 -6.12 6.16
N ALA A 253 14.07 -4.91 6.75
CA ALA A 253 15.32 -4.38 7.31
C ALA A 253 15.90 -5.26 8.43
N HIS A 254 15.06 -6.04 9.14
CA HIS A 254 15.50 -7.04 10.14
C HIS A 254 16.08 -8.31 9.52
N ARG A 255 16.08 -8.45 8.21
CA ARG A 255 16.50 -9.62 7.43
C ARG A 255 15.99 -10.94 8.02
N PRO A 256 14.66 -11.15 8.06
CA PRO A 256 14.09 -12.30 8.75
C PRO A 256 14.18 -13.61 7.96
N ALA A 257 14.50 -13.56 6.66
CA ALA A 257 14.64 -14.71 5.77
C ALA A 257 15.91 -14.64 4.93
N PRO A 258 16.42 -15.79 4.41
CA PRO A 258 17.59 -15.84 3.54
C PRO A 258 17.45 -15.04 2.25
N VAL A 259 16.27 -15.05 1.62
CA VAL A 259 15.98 -14.33 0.37
C VAL A 259 14.83 -13.37 0.59
N LEU A 260 15.03 -12.10 0.23
CA LEU A 260 14.07 -11.02 0.36
C LEU A 260 13.76 -10.45 -1.03
N VAL A 261 12.48 -10.41 -1.39
CA VAL A 261 12.03 -10.02 -2.73
C VAL A 261 10.89 -9.02 -2.62
N SER A 262 10.87 -7.99 -3.46
CA SER A 262 9.71 -7.14 -3.67
C SER A 262 8.99 -7.52 -4.96
N TRP A 263 7.65 -7.58 -4.92
CA TRP A 263 6.83 -7.92 -6.07
C TRP A 263 5.47 -7.26 -6.00
N LEU A 264 4.92 -6.94 -7.14
CA LEU A 264 3.55 -6.65 -7.49
C LEU A 264 3.00 -5.30 -7.00
N GLY A 265 2.86 -5.04 -5.70
CA GLY A 265 2.08 -3.92 -5.17
C GLY A 265 2.74 -2.55 -5.27
N TYR A 266 4.03 -2.49 -5.58
CA TYR A 266 4.76 -1.24 -5.78
C TYR A 266 5.56 -1.26 -7.07
N PHE A 267 5.78 -0.10 -7.67
CA PHE A 267 6.33 0.02 -9.02
C PHE A 267 7.75 0.60 -9.06
N ALA A 268 8.29 1.04 -7.93
CA ALA A 268 9.61 1.64 -7.81
C ALA A 268 10.47 0.86 -6.81
N THR A 269 11.71 1.30 -6.61
CA THR A 269 12.64 0.68 -5.65
C THR A 269 12.12 0.76 -4.22
N THR A 270 12.40 -0.26 -3.41
CA THR A 270 12.14 -0.22 -1.96
C THR A 270 13.11 0.68 -1.22
N GLY A 271 14.27 0.96 -1.79
CA GLY A 271 15.38 1.67 -1.15
C GLY A 271 16.14 0.85 -0.10
N LEU A 272 15.72 -0.39 0.17
CA LEU A 272 16.35 -1.25 1.19
C LEU A 272 17.54 -2.03 0.61
N PRO A 273 18.76 -1.82 1.11
CA PRO A 273 19.97 -2.47 0.60
C PRO A 273 20.01 -3.98 0.90
N VAL A 274 19.11 -4.49 1.71
CA VAL A 274 19.01 -5.91 2.06
C VAL A 274 18.11 -6.72 1.13
N MET A 275 17.37 -6.06 0.24
CA MET A 275 16.53 -6.76 -0.74
C MET A 275 17.40 -7.46 -1.78
N ASP A 276 17.08 -8.70 -2.06
CA ASP A 276 17.85 -9.54 -2.99
C ASP A 276 17.37 -9.40 -4.44
N ALA A 277 16.09 -9.02 -4.64
CA ALA A 277 15.53 -8.75 -5.95
C ALA A 277 14.23 -7.94 -5.89
N VAL A 278 13.89 -7.31 -7.01
CA VAL A 278 12.54 -6.84 -7.34
C VAL A 278 12.05 -7.59 -8.58
N LEU A 279 10.82 -8.15 -8.53
CA LEU A 279 10.21 -8.85 -9.65
C LEU A 279 9.38 -7.86 -10.48
N LEU A 280 9.84 -7.59 -11.67
CA LEU A 280 9.19 -6.71 -12.65
C LEU A 280 9.07 -7.45 -13.99
N ASP A 281 8.76 -6.75 -15.04
CA ASP A 281 8.80 -7.24 -16.42
C ASP A 281 9.53 -6.26 -17.34
N GLY A 282 9.73 -6.65 -18.59
CA GLY A 282 10.43 -5.81 -19.54
C GLY A 282 9.67 -4.57 -20.01
N TRP A 283 8.35 -4.53 -19.76
CA TRP A 283 7.50 -3.37 -20.08
C TRP A 283 7.58 -2.32 -18.96
N HIS A 284 7.53 -2.80 -17.72
CA HIS A 284 7.61 -1.95 -16.54
C HIS A 284 9.03 -1.43 -16.30
N ALA A 285 10.02 -2.29 -16.47
CA ALA A 285 11.43 -1.98 -16.30
C ALA A 285 12.22 -2.37 -17.57
N PRO A 286 12.16 -1.59 -18.65
CA PRO A 286 12.96 -1.84 -19.84
C PRO A 286 14.46 -1.82 -19.51
N ALA A 287 15.28 -2.39 -20.39
CA ALA A 287 16.74 -2.38 -20.25
C ALA A 287 17.25 -0.93 -20.12
N GLY A 288 18.15 -0.69 -19.18
CA GLY A 288 18.68 0.63 -18.86
C GLY A 288 18.02 1.35 -17.69
N THR A 289 16.96 0.78 -17.08
CA THR A 289 16.31 1.33 -15.88
C THR A 289 16.93 0.84 -14.58
N GLU A 290 17.92 -0.05 -14.63
CA GLU A 290 18.57 -0.66 -13.46
C GLU A 290 19.11 0.38 -12.48
N SER A 291 19.59 1.51 -13.00
CA SER A 291 20.12 2.61 -12.19
C SER A 291 19.07 3.35 -11.35
N GLN A 292 17.78 3.01 -11.49
CA GLN A 292 16.69 3.58 -10.70
C GLN A 292 16.31 2.71 -9.50
N PHE A 293 16.97 1.56 -9.32
CA PHE A 293 16.68 0.59 -8.27
C PHE A 293 17.92 0.28 -7.45
N VAL A 294 17.76 0.07 -6.15
CA VAL A 294 18.82 -0.48 -5.28
C VAL A 294 18.88 -2.00 -5.40
N GLU A 295 17.74 -2.64 -5.70
CA GLU A 295 17.61 -4.08 -5.87
C GLU A 295 17.98 -4.51 -7.29
N PRO A 296 18.58 -5.70 -7.47
CA PRO A 296 18.64 -6.36 -8.76
C PRO A 296 17.24 -6.58 -9.35
N ILE A 297 17.01 -6.20 -10.60
CA ILE A 297 15.74 -6.43 -11.28
C ILE A 297 15.73 -7.84 -11.89
N VAL A 298 14.73 -8.63 -11.51
CA VAL A 298 14.40 -9.91 -12.16
C VAL A 298 13.19 -9.69 -13.05
N ARG A 299 13.38 -9.78 -14.36
CA ARG A 299 12.32 -9.57 -15.35
C ARG A 299 11.57 -10.84 -15.64
N LEU A 300 10.29 -10.88 -15.27
CA LEU A 300 9.38 -11.98 -15.58
C LEU A 300 9.04 -11.94 -17.09
N PRO A 301 9.12 -13.09 -17.80
CA PRO A 301 9.05 -13.10 -19.27
C PRO A 301 7.65 -12.81 -19.83
N LEU A 302 6.58 -13.11 -19.08
CA LEU A 302 5.19 -12.98 -19.52
C LEU A 302 4.44 -11.80 -18.91
N GLY A 303 5.15 -10.92 -18.18
CA GLY A 303 4.55 -9.83 -17.41
C GLY A 303 4.59 -10.09 -15.91
N ARG A 304 4.48 -9.01 -15.13
CA ARG A 304 4.56 -9.09 -13.66
C ARG A 304 3.22 -9.36 -12.99
N PHE A 305 2.12 -9.22 -13.73
CA PHE A 305 0.77 -9.44 -13.22
C PHE A 305 0.21 -10.79 -13.69
N CYS A 306 -0.56 -11.44 -12.82
CA CYS A 306 -1.38 -12.59 -13.15
C CYS A 306 -2.81 -12.27 -12.73
N TYR A 307 -3.73 -12.16 -13.69
CA TYR A 307 -5.12 -11.80 -13.42
C TYR A 307 -6.04 -12.97 -13.72
N THR A 308 -6.89 -13.29 -12.76
CA THR A 308 -8.01 -14.22 -12.93
C THR A 308 -9.31 -13.43 -12.82
N PRO A 309 -10.27 -13.62 -13.73
CA PRO A 309 -11.56 -12.95 -13.66
C PRO A 309 -12.25 -13.16 -12.31
N VAL A 310 -12.87 -12.10 -11.80
CA VAL A 310 -13.62 -12.20 -10.54
C VAL A 310 -14.85 -13.10 -10.72
N PRO A 311 -15.29 -13.84 -9.68
CA PRO A 311 -16.38 -14.83 -9.81
C PRO A 311 -17.71 -14.23 -10.27
N PHE A 312 -17.90 -12.93 -10.06
CA PHE A 312 -19.11 -12.19 -10.44
C PHE A 312 -18.98 -11.45 -11.78
N ALA A 313 -17.86 -11.60 -12.50
CA ALA A 313 -17.72 -11.05 -13.84
C ALA A 313 -18.67 -11.76 -14.81
N PRO A 314 -19.37 -11.01 -15.69
CA PRO A 314 -20.18 -11.62 -16.74
C PRO A 314 -19.35 -12.56 -17.62
N ALA A 315 -19.85 -13.76 -17.89
CA ALA A 315 -19.17 -14.72 -18.77
C ALA A 315 -19.20 -14.27 -20.25
N GLU A 316 -20.20 -13.48 -20.61
CA GLU A 316 -20.38 -13.00 -21.99
C GLU A 316 -19.90 -11.55 -22.11
N VAL A 317 -19.15 -11.28 -23.17
CA VAL A 317 -18.72 -9.94 -23.55
C VAL A 317 -19.83 -9.29 -24.38
N ALA A 318 -20.42 -8.21 -23.87
CA ALA A 318 -21.39 -7.43 -24.61
C ALA A 318 -20.74 -6.77 -25.85
N PRO A 319 -21.55 -6.50 -26.94
CA PRO A 319 -21.07 -5.69 -28.05
C PRO A 319 -20.53 -4.34 -27.57
N PRO A 320 -19.48 -3.80 -28.22
CA PRO A 320 -18.92 -2.49 -27.82
C PRO A 320 -20.01 -1.41 -27.82
N PRO A 321 -20.10 -0.53 -26.81
CA PRO A 321 -21.09 0.53 -26.74
C PRO A 321 -21.13 1.44 -27.98
N CYS A 322 -20.03 1.61 -28.69
CA CYS A 322 -19.93 2.39 -29.91
C CYS A 322 -20.83 1.86 -31.06
N VAL A 323 -21.14 0.55 -31.05
CA VAL A 323 -22.06 -0.05 -32.06
C VAL A 323 -23.48 0.52 -31.90
N ALA A 324 -23.94 0.73 -30.66
CA ALA A 324 -25.25 1.31 -30.38
C ALA A 324 -25.23 2.85 -30.37
N ASN A 325 -24.14 3.45 -29.89
CA ASN A 325 -24.07 4.89 -29.66
C ASN A 325 -23.58 5.69 -30.88
N GLY A 326 -22.92 5.05 -31.85
CA GLY A 326 -22.33 5.73 -33.01
C GLY A 326 -21.07 6.56 -32.72
N PHE A 327 -20.55 6.48 -31.50
CA PHE A 327 -19.30 7.14 -31.08
C PHE A 327 -18.51 6.27 -30.10
N VAL A 328 -17.19 6.47 -30.02
CA VAL A 328 -16.33 5.76 -29.08
C VAL A 328 -16.34 6.47 -27.73
N THR A 329 -16.56 5.68 -26.67
CA THR A 329 -16.46 6.16 -25.28
C THR A 329 -15.14 5.67 -24.68
N PHE A 330 -14.32 6.58 -24.21
CA PHE A 330 -13.13 6.27 -23.40
C PHE A 330 -13.54 6.32 -21.93
N GLY A 331 -13.13 5.32 -21.17
CA GLY A 331 -13.36 5.23 -19.73
C GLY A 331 -12.04 5.01 -19.00
N CYS A 332 -11.94 5.55 -17.79
CA CYS A 332 -10.83 5.34 -16.86
C CYS A 332 -11.38 4.94 -15.50
#